data_881a7a8e1846e633519099a57a55fd31
#
_entry.id   881a7a8e1846e633519099a57a55fd31
#
_cell.length_a   1.000
_cell.length_b   1.000
_cell.length_c   1.000
_cell.angle_alpha   90.00
_cell.angle_beta   90.00
_cell.angle_gamma   90.00
#
_symmetry.space_group_name_H-M   'P 1'
#
loop_
_entity.id
_entity.type
_entity.pdbx_description
1 polymer ?
#
loop_
_entity_poly.entity_id
_entity_poly.type
_entity_poly.pdbx_seq_one_letter_code
_entity_poly.pdbx_strand_id
1 'polypeptide(L)'
;MPSDDVYQTRDVQHFEHWSRSYEHSWMQRLIFNRVHRAALELATSLPPPVSVLDVGCGTGRLLRAAALRWPDARYLGVDPAQGMVAVAQRLTPGATIHRGVAESLPLPDASVDLIFSTMSSHHWRDPAAGVREIARVLRPGGHFILIDFGLPRPLAWLSLHGGGLPAATRRRLFSTAGLRIERQRTVAYPFILATLAAR
;
A
#
# COMPACT_ATOMS: atom_id res chain seq x y z
N MET A 1 -4.59 20.10 4.66
CA MET A 1 -5.22 18.92 5.30
C MET A 1 -6.33 18.43 4.37
N PRO A 2 -6.48 17.10 4.16
CA PRO A 2 -7.63 16.59 3.41
C PRO A 2 -8.92 17.03 4.09
N SER A 3 -9.99 17.27 3.31
CA SER A 3 -11.32 17.59 3.85
C SER A 3 -11.87 16.37 4.62
N ASP A 4 -12.68 16.60 5.66
CA ASP A 4 -13.27 15.52 6.48
C ASP A 4 -14.10 14.53 5.65
N ASP A 5 -14.61 14.94 4.50
CA ASP A 5 -15.35 14.11 3.54
C ASP A 5 -14.56 12.90 3.00
N VAL A 6 -13.22 13.00 2.96
CA VAL A 6 -12.34 11.90 2.52
C VAL A 6 -12.35 10.72 3.48
N TYR A 7 -12.56 11.00 4.78
CA TYR A 7 -12.61 9.97 5.83
C TYR A 7 -14.00 9.38 6.05
N GLN A 8 -15.03 9.86 5.32
CA GLN A 8 -16.42 9.42 5.45
C GLN A 8 -16.90 8.55 4.28
N THR A 9 -15.99 8.00 3.46
CA THR A 9 -16.37 7.07 2.39
C THR A 9 -16.93 5.78 2.96
N ARG A 10 -17.83 5.11 2.21
CA ARG A 10 -18.37 3.78 2.60
C ARG A 10 -17.27 2.78 2.93
N ASP A 11 -16.19 2.80 2.20
CA ASP A 11 -15.06 1.89 2.39
C ASP A 11 -14.37 2.14 3.72
N VAL A 12 -14.08 3.41 4.06
CA VAL A 12 -13.48 3.76 5.35
C VAL A 12 -14.38 3.34 6.50
N GLN A 13 -15.69 3.61 6.42
CA GLN A 13 -16.67 3.19 7.44
C GLN A 13 -16.74 1.66 7.58
N HIS A 14 -16.66 0.92 6.47
CA HIS A 14 -16.60 -0.54 6.49
C HIS A 14 -15.35 -1.03 7.24
N PHE A 15 -14.18 -0.48 6.96
CA PHE A 15 -12.92 -0.83 7.62
C PHE A 15 -12.88 -0.42 9.09
N GLU A 16 -13.56 0.69 9.48
CA GLU A 16 -13.73 1.06 10.89
C GLU A 16 -14.42 -0.07 11.69
N HIS A 17 -15.54 -0.57 11.19
CA HIS A 17 -16.28 -1.65 11.86
C HIS A 17 -15.50 -2.97 11.84
N TRP A 18 -14.80 -3.25 10.75
CA TRP A 18 -14.12 -4.50 10.53
C TRP A 18 -12.79 -4.62 11.27
N SER A 19 -12.19 -3.49 11.67
CA SER A 19 -10.90 -3.46 12.36
C SER A 19 -10.81 -4.41 13.57
N ARG A 20 -11.93 -4.63 14.28
CA ARG A 20 -12.00 -5.49 15.47
C ARG A 20 -11.90 -7.00 15.16
N SER A 21 -12.37 -7.43 14.00
CA SER A 21 -12.40 -8.84 13.58
C SER A 21 -11.38 -9.17 12.47
N TYR A 22 -10.73 -8.16 11.90
CA TYR A 22 -9.85 -8.27 10.74
C TYR A 22 -8.70 -9.27 10.96
N GLU A 23 -8.06 -9.25 12.12
CA GLU A 23 -6.95 -10.14 12.47
C GLU A 23 -7.37 -11.62 12.58
N HIS A 24 -8.68 -11.92 12.78
CA HIS A 24 -9.19 -13.27 13.02
C HIS A 24 -9.72 -13.97 11.76
N SER A 25 -9.92 -13.27 10.64
CA SER A 25 -10.41 -13.87 9.40
C SER A 25 -9.34 -14.77 8.75
N TRP A 26 -9.55 -16.09 8.80
CA TRP A 26 -8.61 -17.08 8.25
C TRP A 26 -8.46 -17.00 6.72
N MET A 27 -9.56 -16.74 6.01
CA MET A 27 -9.57 -16.62 4.55
C MET A 27 -8.76 -15.42 4.07
N GLN A 28 -8.87 -14.30 4.77
CA GLN A 28 -8.06 -13.11 4.51
C GLN A 28 -6.59 -13.34 4.86
N ARG A 29 -6.31 -14.03 5.96
CA ARG A 29 -4.92 -14.40 6.31
C ARG A 29 -4.23 -15.14 5.17
N LEU A 30 -4.92 -16.06 4.48
CA LEU A 30 -4.35 -16.79 3.34
C LEU A 30 -4.04 -15.88 2.15
N ILE A 31 -4.95 -14.97 1.78
CA ILE A 31 -4.77 -14.04 0.67
C ILE A 31 -3.66 -13.03 0.99
N PHE A 32 -3.79 -12.32 2.11
CA PHE A 32 -2.84 -11.28 2.50
C PHE A 32 -1.45 -11.83 2.79
N ASN A 33 -1.32 -13.02 3.40
CA ASN A 33 0.00 -13.62 3.62
C ASN A 33 0.74 -13.89 2.30
N ARG A 34 0.05 -14.34 1.25
CA ARG A 34 0.66 -14.52 -0.08
C ARG A 34 1.07 -13.19 -0.71
N VAL A 35 0.20 -12.19 -0.62
CA VAL A 35 0.47 -10.84 -1.14
C VAL A 35 1.64 -10.19 -0.40
N HIS A 36 1.64 -10.22 0.92
CA HIS A 36 2.72 -9.67 1.74
C HIS A 36 4.05 -10.39 1.51
N ARG A 37 4.02 -11.73 1.40
CA ARG A 37 5.22 -12.51 1.03
C ARG A 37 5.76 -12.06 -0.32
N ALA A 38 4.91 -11.95 -1.34
CA ALA A 38 5.31 -11.50 -2.66
C ALA A 38 5.88 -10.07 -2.66
N ALA A 39 5.33 -9.16 -1.82
CA ALA A 39 5.86 -7.82 -1.63
C ALA A 39 7.27 -7.83 -1.04
N LEU A 40 7.47 -8.60 0.03
CA LEU A 40 8.77 -8.74 0.70
C LEU A 40 9.80 -9.46 -0.19
N GLU A 41 9.40 -10.46 -0.96
CA GLU A 41 10.26 -11.14 -1.94
C GLU A 41 10.73 -10.18 -3.04
N LEU A 42 9.86 -9.33 -3.58
CA LEU A 42 10.25 -8.30 -4.54
C LEU A 42 11.27 -7.33 -3.94
N ALA A 43 11.05 -6.92 -2.70
CA ALA A 43 11.95 -6.02 -1.99
C ALA A 43 13.32 -6.66 -1.66
N THR A 44 13.42 -7.99 -1.61
CA THR A 44 14.70 -8.69 -1.34
C THR A 44 15.77 -8.44 -2.39
N SER A 45 15.36 -8.13 -3.63
CA SER A 45 16.31 -7.82 -4.71
C SER A 45 16.84 -6.38 -4.64
N LEU A 46 16.38 -5.59 -3.68
CA LEU A 46 16.78 -4.20 -3.47
C LEU A 46 17.80 -4.10 -2.31
N PRO A 47 18.57 -3.02 -2.24
CA PRO A 47 19.35 -2.71 -1.06
C PRO A 47 18.47 -2.65 0.19
N PRO A 48 18.99 -3.06 1.38
CA PRO A 48 18.24 -2.93 2.62
C PRO A 48 17.77 -1.48 2.84
N PRO A 49 16.47 -1.25 3.08
CA PRO A 49 15.95 0.10 3.29
C PRO A 49 16.31 0.63 4.68
N VAL A 50 16.57 1.93 4.79
CA VAL A 50 16.69 2.64 6.06
C VAL A 50 15.32 3.08 6.59
N SER A 51 14.36 3.26 5.67
CA SER A 51 12.98 3.65 5.99
C SER A 51 11.97 2.95 5.09
N VAL A 52 10.88 2.46 5.70
CA VAL A 52 9.80 1.72 5.05
C VAL A 52 8.48 2.38 5.37
N LEU A 53 7.68 2.67 4.35
CA LEU A 53 6.30 3.16 4.46
C LEU A 53 5.32 2.12 3.89
N ASP A 54 4.21 1.90 4.58
CA ASP A 54 3.07 1.14 4.06
C ASP A 54 1.85 2.06 3.92
N VAL A 55 1.38 2.26 2.68
CA VAL A 55 0.22 3.11 2.34
C VAL A 55 -1.02 2.24 2.22
N GLY A 56 -2.00 2.47 3.10
CA GLY A 56 -3.12 1.57 3.38
C GLY A 56 -2.66 0.42 4.26
N CYS A 57 -1.97 0.73 5.36
CA CYS A 57 -1.29 -0.25 6.19
C CYS A 57 -2.24 -1.16 7.00
N GLY A 58 -3.54 -0.83 7.07
CA GLY A 58 -4.51 -1.57 7.86
C GLY A 58 -4.04 -1.73 9.31
N THR A 59 -4.02 -2.96 9.79
CA THR A 59 -3.57 -3.31 11.15
C THR A 59 -2.03 -3.42 11.30
N GLY A 60 -1.25 -3.03 10.27
CA GLY A 60 0.22 -3.03 10.29
C GLY A 60 0.88 -4.40 10.06
N ARG A 61 0.15 -5.38 9.49
CA ARG A 61 0.69 -6.75 9.29
C ARG A 61 1.92 -6.80 8.40
N LEU A 62 1.92 -6.04 7.29
CA LEU A 62 3.09 -5.99 6.40
C LEU A 62 4.28 -5.33 7.09
N LEU A 63 4.05 -4.25 7.85
CA LEU A 63 5.12 -3.58 8.61
C LEU A 63 5.74 -4.52 9.64
N ARG A 64 4.94 -5.31 10.38
CA ARG A 64 5.47 -6.32 11.32
C ARG A 64 6.32 -7.37 10.62
N ALA A 65 5.87 -7.84 9.46
CA ALA A 65 6.63 -8.82 8.67
C ALA A 65 7.92 -8.23 8.08
N ALA A 66 7.90 -6.95 7.66
CA ALA A 66 9.06 -6.23 7.19
C ALA A 66 10.08 -5.99 8.32
N ALA A 67 9.62 -5.69 9.54
CA ALA A 67 10.50 -5.47 10.70
C ALA A 67 11.31 -6.72 11.09
N LEU A 68 10.78 -7.90 10.86
CA LEU A 68 11.55 -9.14 11.03
C LEU A 68 12.68 -9.31 10.02
N ARG A 69 12.58 -8.63 8.86
CA ARG A 69 13.54 -8.72 7.78
C ARG A 69 14.60 -7.62 7.82
N TRP A 70 14.20 -6.41 8.22
CA TRP A 70 15.08 -5.24 8.32
C TRP A 70 14.91 -4.58 9.70
N PRO A 71 15.44 -5.20 10.78
CA PRO A 71 15.18 -4.75 12.15
C PRO A 71 15.65 -3.33 12.44
N ASP A 72 16.64 -2.84 11.68
CA ASP A 72 17.21 -1.50 11.87
C ASP A 72 16.49 -0.41 11.06
N ALA A 73 15.49 -0.76 10.22
CA ALA A 73 14.77 0.21 9.44
C ALA A 73 13.74 0.97 10.29
N ARG A 74 13.48 2.22 9.93
CA ARG A 74 12.36 3.01 10.47
C ARG A 74 11.07 2.64 9.75
N TYR A 75 10.01 2.38 10.51
CA TYR A 75 8.72 1.96 9.98
C TYR A 75 7.66 3.05 10.11
N LEU A 76 6.93 3.27 9.03
CA LEU A 76 5.86 4.25 8.90
C LEU A 76 4.62 3.57 8.29
N GLY A 77 3.45 3.90 8.78
CA GLY A 77 2.18 3.43 8.21
C GLY A 77 1.20 4.58 8.03
N VAL A 78 0.41 4.53 6.98
CA VAL A 78 -0.69 5.47 6.73
C VAL A 78 -1.95 4.68 6.39
N ASP A 79 -3.05 4.99 7.09
CA ASP A 79 -4.36 4.38 6.82
C ASP A 79 -5.50 5.40 7.08
N PRO A 80 -6.56 5.46 6.25
CA PRO A 80 -7.66 6.39 6.47
C PRO A 80 -8.59 6.00 7.61
N ALA A 81 -8.69 4.69 7.95
CA ALA A 81 -9.59 4.20 8.97
C ALA A 81 -8.97 4.32 10.37
N GLN A 82 -9.56 5.13 11.23
CA GLN A 82 -9.06 5.36 12.59
C GLN A 82 -8.97 4.07 13.41
N GLY A 83 -9.93 3.15 13.23
CA GLY A 83 -9.92 1.84 13.90
C GLY A 83 -8.73 0.98 13.48
N MET A 84 -8.34 1.01 12.19
CA MET A 84 -7.14 0.33 11.69
C MET A 84 -5.87 0.95 12.28
N VAL A 85 -5.78 2.29 12.28
CA VAL A 85 -4.65 3.04 12.88
C VAL A 85 -4.46 2.66 14.34
N ALA A 86 -5.53 2.65 15.14
CA ALA A 86 -5.47 2.29 16.57
C ALA A 86 -4.97 0.86 16.79
N VAL A 87 -5.42 -0.09 15.96
CA VAL A 87 -4.93 -1.49 16.01
C VAL A 87 -3.46 -1.58 15.60
N ALA A 88 -3.08 -0.90 14.51
CA ALA A 88 -1.70 -0.89 14.03
C ALA A 88 -0.74 -0.31 15.07
N GLN A 89 -1.07 0.82 15.69
CA GLN A 89 -0.27 1.44 16.77
C GLN A 89 -0.04 0.48 17.94
N ARG A 90 -1.08 -0.25 18.34
CA ARG A 90 -0.99 -1.24 19.42
C ARG A 90 -0.12 -2.44 19.05
N LEU A 91 -0.27 -2.96 17.83
CA LEU A 91 0.37 -4.21 17.40
C LEU A 91 1.75 -4.02 16.78
N THR A 92 2.14 -2.78 16.44
CA THR A 92 3.42 -2.45 15.81
C THR A 92 4.12 -1.32 16.56
N PRO A 93 4.54 -1.53 17.82
CA PRO A 93 5.02 -0.46 18.70
C PRO A 93 6.30 0.24 18.20
N GLY A 94 7.05 -0.40 17.28
CA GLY A 94 8.24 0.20 16.65
C GLY A 94 7.94 1.04 15.39
N ALA A 95 6.66 1.19 15.00
CA ALA A 95 6.28 1.97 13.82
C ALA A 95 5.54 3.26 14.20
N THR A 96 5.75 4.30 13.41
CA THR A 96 4.92 5.52 13.48
C THR A 96 3.74 5.39 12.54
N ILE A 97 2.52 5.33 13.07
CA ILE A 97 1.30 5.15 12.30
C ILE A 97 0.48 6.46 12.31
N HIS A 98 0.15 6.95 11.12
CA HIS A 98 -0.64 8.16 10.91
C HIS A 98 -2.00 7.82 10.31
N ARG A 99 -3.02 8.57 10.72
CA ARG A 99 -4.25 8.63 9.95
C ARG A 99 -4.03 9.52 8.73
N GLY A 100 -4.36 9.02 7.53
CA GLY A 100 -4.15 9.76 6.29
C GLY A 100 -4.62 8.98 5.07
N VAL A 101 -4.61 9.63 3.92
CA VAL A 101 -4.96 9.06 2.61
C VAL A 101 -3.75 9.08 1.69
N ALA A 102 -3.76 8.21 0.68
CA ALA A 102 -2.68 8.12 -0.29
C ALA A 102 -2.49 9.42 -1.08
N GLU A 103 -3.56 10.16 -1.31
CA GLU A 103 -3.61 11.41 -2.08
C GLU A 103 -3.00 12.62 -1.34
N SER A 104 -2.71 12.48 -0.03
CA SER A 104 -2.09 13.53 0.80
C SER A 104 -1.36 12.88 1.97
N LEU A 105 -0.14 12.42 1.72
CA LEU A 105 0.68 11.73 2.71
C LEU A 105 1.24 12.73 3.74
N PRO A 106 1.07 12.48 5.05
CA PRO A 106 1.57 13.36 6.11
C PRO A 106 3.08 13.20 6.35
N LEU A 107 3.86 13.21 5.28
CA LEU A 107 5.31 12.96 5.29
C LEU A 107 6.04 14.00 4.42
N PRO A 108 7.28 14.36 4.78
CA PRO A 108 8.12 15.26 3.98
C PRO A 108 8.48 14.66 2.61
N ASP A 109 8.85 15.53 1.68
CA ASP A 109 9.43 15.15 0.40
C ASP A 109 10.71 14.34 0.60
N ALA A 110 10.96 13.38 -0.30
CA ALA A 110 12.20 12.60 -0.34
C ALA A 110 12.65 12.05 1.03
N SER A 111 11.70 11.47 1.80
CA SER A 111 11.92 11.03 3.19
C SER A 111 11.93 9.52 3.40
N VAL A 112 11.55 8.73 2.37
CA VAL A 112 11.37 7.27 2.48
C VAL A 112 12.13 6.53 1.38
N ASP A 113 12.77 5.41 1.72
CA ASP A 113 13.54 4.59 0.77
C ASP A 113 12.69 3.52 0.08
N LEU A 114 11.76 2.89 0.82
CA LEU A 114 10.92 1.83 0.32
C LEU A 114 9.46 2.08 0.71
N ILE A 115 8.58 2.11 -0.29
CA ILE A 115 7.15 2.27 -0.07
C ILE A 115 6.43 1.01 -0.55
N PHE A 116 5.55 0.50 0.27
CA PHE A 116 4.57 -0.52 -0.07
C PHE A 116 3.17 0.07 -0.17
N SER A 117 2.34 -0.49 -1.05
CA SER A 117 0.89 -0.45 -0.96
C SER A 117 0.34 -1.79 -1.44
N THR A 118 -0.36 -2.49 -0.56
CA THR A 118 -0.87 -3.83 -0.86
C THR A 118 -2.38 -3.90 -0.63
N MET A 119 -3.13 -4.30 -1.67
CA MET A 119 -4.59 -4.44 -1.64
C MET A 119 -5.30 -3.18 -1.10
N SER A 120 -4.85 -2.01 -1.52
CA SER A 120 -5.32 -0.71 -1.03
C SER A 120 -5.63 0.29 -2.15
N SER A 121 -4.87 0.27 -3.26
CA SER A 121 -4.99 1.31 -4.30
C SER A 121 -6.33 1.30 -5.04
N HIS A 122 -7.09 0.23 -4.99
CA HIS A 122 -8.43 0.16 -5.56
C HIS A 122 -9.49 0.93 -4.74
N HIS A 123 -9.14 1.38 -3.53
CA HIS A 123 -9.94 2.26 -2.69
C HIS A 123 -9.54 3.74 -2.80
N TRP A 124 -8.45 4.07 -3.51
CA TRP A 124 -8.03 5.47 -3.66
C TRP A 124 -9.03 6.25 -4.52
N ARG A 125 -9.42 7.43 -4.06
CA ARG A 125 -10.36 8.31 -4.80
C ARG A 125 -9.73 8.86 -6.08
N ASP A 126 -8.47 9.29 -5.98
CA ASP A 126 -7.64 9.75 -7.11
C ASP A 126 -6.31 8.98 -7.11
N PRO A 127 -6.24 7.85 -7.83
CA PRO A 127 -5.01 7.09 -7.96
C PRO A 127 -3.85 7.90 -8.56
N ALA A 128 -4.13 8.90 -9.39
CA ALA A 128 -3.09 9.75 -9.95
C ALA A 128 -2.47 10.66 -8.88
N ALA A 129 -3.30 11.25 -8.00
CA ALA A 129 -2.82 12.00 -6.85
C ALA A 129 -2.03 11.11 -5.89
N GLY A 130 -2.53 9.90 -5.58
CA GLY A 130 -1.83 8.95 -4.72
C GLY A 130 -0.44 8.58 -5.26
N VAL A 131 -0.33 8.28 -6.56
CA VAL A 131 0.98 7.97 -7.17
C VAL A 131 1.91 9.19 -7.18
N ARG A 132 1.40 10.41 -7.38
CA ARG A 132 2.21 11.65 -7.27
C ARG A 132 2.74 11.85 -5.85
N GLU A 133 1.92 11.64 -4.83
CA GLU A 133 2.33 11.74 -3.42
C GLU A 133 3.39 10.68 -3.06
N ILE A 134 3.22 9.45 -3.53
CA ILE A 134 4.22 8.40 -3.37
C ILE A 134 5.55 8.83 -4.01
N ALA A 135 5.52 9.34 -5.24
CA ALA A 135 6.72 9.86 -5.89
C ALA A 135 7.33 11.05 -5.13
N ARG A 136 6.52 11.93 -4.53
CA ARG A 136 6.99 13.06 -3.73
C ARG A 136 7.76 12.60 -2.50
N VAL A 137 7.21 11.68 -1.71
CA VAL A 137 7.81 11.23 -0.45
C VAL A 137 8.95 10.23 -0.64
N LEU A 138 9.00 9.55 -1.78
CA LEU A 138 10.06 8.61 -2.10
C LEU A 138 11.37 9.36 -2.38
N ARG A 139 12.49 8.91 -1.82
CA ARG A 139 13.82 9.47 -2.10
C ARG A 139 14.26 9.18 -3.53
N PRO A 140 15.14 10.01 -4.11
CA PRO A 140 15.86 9.61 -5.33
C PRO A 140 16.57 8.27 -5.10
N GLY A 141 16.36 7.33 -6.03
CA GLY A 141 16.85 5.96 -5.90
C GLY A 141 16.02 5.06 -4.99
N GLY A 142 14.94 5.57 -4.38
CA GLY A 142 13.99 4.78 -3.60
C GLY A 142 13.03 3.98 -4.49
N HIS A 143 12.33 3.02 -3.88
CA HIS A 143 11.49 2.06 -4.60
C HIS A 143 10.06 2.02 -4.08
N PHE A 144 9.12 1.85 -5.00
CA PHE A 144 7.70 1.65 -4.72
C PHE A 144 7.24 0.27 -5.20
N ILE A 145 6.61 -0.50 -4.31
CA ILE A 145 6.00 -1.80 -4.61
C ILE A 145 4.49 -1.70 -4.42
N LEU A 146 3.77 -1.77 -5.53
CA LEU A 146 2.31 -1.81 -5.57
C LEU A 146 1.84 -3.23 -5.90
N ILE A 147 1.08 -3.86 -5.00
CA ILE A 147 0.41 -5.13 -5.26
C ILE A 147 -1.09 -4.96 -5.08
N ASP A 148 -1.84 -5.10 -6.17
CA ASP A 148 -3.29 -4.91 -6.16
C ASP A 148 -3.94 -5.58 -7.36
N PHE A 149 -5.27 -5.58 -7.41
CA PHE A 149 -6.01 -6.05 -8.57
C PHE A 149 -5.53 -5.37 -9.86
N GLY A 150 -5.32 -6.18 -10.90
CA GLY A 150 -4.81 -5.75 -12.21
C GLY A 150 -5.74 -6.10 -13.37
N LEU A 151 -7.01 -6.41 -13.10
CA LEU A 151 -7.98 -6.79 -14.13
C LEU A 151 -8.25 -5.64 -15.11
N PRO A 152 -8.33 -5.94 -16.42
CA PRO A 152 -8.82 -5.00 -17.41
C PRO A 152 -10.25 -4.54 -17.09
N ARG A 153 -10.59 -3.29 -17.41
CA ARG A 153 -11.91 -2.71 -17.15
C ARG A 153 -13.12 -3.60 -17.48
N PRO A 154 -13.17 -4.28 -18.64
CA PRO A 154 -14.31 -5.16 -18.97
C PRO A 154 -14.47 -6.36 -18.04
N LEU A 155 -13.43 -6.70 -17.25
CA LEU A 155 -13.46 -7.78 -16.25
C LEU A 155 -13.47 -7.24 -14.81
N ALA A 156 -13.49 -5.93 -14.63
CA ALA A 156 -13.45 -5.27 -13.31
C ALA A 156 -14.70 -5.60 -12.45
N TRP A 157 -15.82 -5.97 -13.08
CA TRP A 157 -17.02 -6.45 -12.39
C TRP A 157 -16.82 -7.81 -11.70
N LEU A 158 -15.80 -8.58 -12.08
CA LEU A 158 -15.41 -9.83 -11.41
C LEU A 158 -14.68 -9.57 -10.09
N SER A 159 -14.17 -8.35 -9.86
CA SER A 159 -13.63 -7.94 -8.56
C SER A 159 -14.76 -7.37 -7.72
N LEU A 160 -15.03 -7.96 -6.57
CA LEU A 160 -16.11 -7.58 -5.65
C LEU A 160 -16.03 -6.11 -5.15
N HIS A 161 -14.97 -5.36 -5.46
CA HIS A 161 -14.65 -4.04 -4.92
C HIS A 161 -14.16 -3.03 -5.98
N GLY A 162 -14.75 -3.00 -7.17
CA GLY A 162 -14.41 -2.01 -8.21
C GLY A 162 -12.96 -2.12 -8.70
N GLY A 163 -12.75 -2.62 -9.88
CA GLY A 163 -11.47 -3.05 -10.44
C GLY A 163 -10.27 -2.14 -10.16
N GLY A 164 -9.19 -2.76 -9.67
CA GLY A 164 -7.92 -2.10 -9.40
C GLY A 164 -7.28 -1.46 -10.65
N LEU A 165 -6.03 -1.06 -10.55
CA LEU A 165 -5.30 -0.39 -11.62
C LEU A 165 -4.71 -1.40 -12.63
N PRO A 166 -5.26 -1.52 -13.86
CA PRO A 166 -4.70 -2.37 -14.90
C PRO A 166 -3.26 -2.01 -15.23
N ALA A 167 -2.49 -2.96 -15.75
CA ALA A 167 -1.07 -2.78 -16.07
C ALA A 167 -0.78 -1.53 -16.93
N ALA A 168 -1.61 -1.26 -17.94
CA ALA A 168 -1.46 -0.07 -18.80
C ALA A 168 -1.72 1.24 -18.03
N THR A 169 -2.72 1.26 -17.15
CA THR A 169 -3.03 2.40 -16.29
C THR A 169 -1.88 2.66 -15.32
N ARG A 170 -1.35 1.61 -14.66
CA ARG A 170 -0.17 1.74 -13.78
C ARG A 170 1.03 2.32 -14.52
N ARG A 171 1.35 1.81 -15.72
CA ARG A 171 2.45 2.35 -16.52
C ARG A 171 2.30 3.84 -16.78
N ARG A 172 1.11 4.27 -17.20
CA ARG A 172 0.84 5.70 -17.45
C ARG A 172 0.98 6.54 -16.18
N LEU A 173 0.32 6.16 -15.08
CA LEU A 173 0.34 6.92 -13.83
C LEU A 173 1.76 7.02 -13.25
N PHE A 174 2.50 5.93 -13.26
CA PHE A 174 3.86 5.89 -12.72
C PHE A 174 4.80 6.76 -13.57
N SER A 175 4.76 6.60 -14.90
CA SER A 175 5.55 7.42 -15.83
C SER A 175 5.25 8.91 -15.67
N THR A 176 3.97 9.30 -15.56
CA THR A 176 3.57 10.70 -15.34
C THR A 176 4.07 11.27 -14.01
N ALA A 177 4.21 10.45 -13.00
CA ALA A 177 4.74 10.83 -11.68
C ALA A 177 6.28 10.73 -11.59
N GLY A 178 6.97 10.40 -12.67
CA GLY A 178 8.43 10.23 -12.67
C GLY A 178 8.93 8.91 -12.07
N LEU A 179 8.07 7.92 -11.94
CA LEU A 179 8.43 6.58 -11.49
C LEU A 179 8.69 5.66 -12.69
N ARG A 180 9.85 4.99 -12.70
CA ARG A 180 10.23 4.02 -13.74
C ARG A 180 9.89 2.61 -13.26
N ILE A 181 8.97 1.93 -13.96
CA ILE A 181 8.65 0.54 -13.68
C ILE A 181 9.85 -0.35 -14.07
N GLU A 182 10.34 -1.12 -13.11
CA GLU A 182 11.44 -2.07 -13.29
C GLU A 182 10.94 -3.50 -13.49
N ARG A 183 9.88 -3.86 -12.76
CA ARG A 183 9.31 -5.21 -12.83
C ARG A 183 7.80 -5.15 -12.66
N GLN A 184 7.10 -5.95 -13.46
CA GLN A 184 5.65 -6.13 -13.34
C GLN A 184 5.32 -7.60 -13.58
N ARG A 185 4.65 -8.25 -12.64
CA ARG A 185 4.26 -9.66 -12.74
C ARG A 185 2.97 -9.94 -11.99
N THR A 186 2.25 -10.96 -12.42
CA THR A 186 1.13 -11.52 -11.64
C THR A 186 1.68 -12.31 -10.45
N VAL A 187 1.04 -12.13 -9.28
CA VAL A 187 1.42 -12.80 -8.04
C VAL A 187 0.19 -13.28 -7.29
N ALA A 188 0.33 -14.37 -6.56
CA ALA A 188 -0.69 -14.96 -5.69
C ALA A 188 -1.93 -15.52 -6.42
N TYR A 189 -2.53 -14.74 -7.33
CA TYR A 189 -3.72 -15.09 -8.12
C TYR A 189 -3.60 -14.46 -9.52
N PRO A 190 -4.27 -15.02 -10.57
CA PRO A 190 -4.12 -14.55 -11.95
C PRO A 190 -4.52 -13.08 -12.18
N PHE A 191 -5.24 -12.48 -11.25
CA PHE A 191 -5.73 -11.10 -11.33
C PHE A 191 -5.06 -10.14 -10.32
N ILE A 192 -4.07 -10.59 -9.53
CA ILE A 192 -3.29 -9.72 -8.65
C ILE A 192 -1.95 -9.43 -9.31
N LEU A 193 -1.71 -8.14 -9.56
CA LEU A 193 -0.56 -7.62 -10.25
C LEU A 193 0.38 -6.92 -9.27
N ALA A 194 1.62 -7.36 -9.23
CA ALA A 194 2.70 -6.70 -8.52
C ALA A 194 3.49 -5.82 -9.49
N THR A 195 3.82 -4.62 -9.06
CA THR A 195 4.63 -3.65 -9.80
C THR A 195 5.71 -3.11 -8.88
N LEU A 196 6.97 -3.25 -9.28
CA LEU A 196 8.12 -2.60 -8.67
C LEU A 196 8.52 -1.43 -9.55
N ALA A 197 8.69 -0.26 -8.95
CA ALA A 197 9.16 0.94 -9.63
C ALA A 197 10.19 1.68 -8.80
N ALA A 198 11.09 2.39 -9.48
CA ALA A 198 12.11 3.26 -8.90
C ALA A 198 11.81 4.74 -9.20
N ARG A 199 12.23 5.62 -8.30
CA ARG A 199 12.23 7.07 -8.49
C ARG A 199 13.56 7.55 -9.06
#